data_a53c6170534cccf67b9b958ba7b5cef4
#
_entry.id   a53c6170534cccf67b9b958ba7b5cef4
#
_cell.length_a   1.000
_cell.length_b   1.000
_cell.length_c   1.000
_cell.angle_alpha   90.00
_cell.angle_beta   90.00
_cell.angle_gamma   90.00
#
_symmetry.space_group_name_H-M   'P 1'
#
loop_
_entity.id
_entity.type
_entity.pdbx_description
1 polymer ?
#
loop_
_entity_poly.entity_id
_entity_poly.type
_entity_poly.pdbx_seq_one_letter_code
_entity_poly.pdbx_strand_id
1 'polypeptide(L)'
;METVVATGTRGEARREVGPLNLDAVGVHNGTDLSSLGRDCLSSCERFFAPVRDDAFDLLEIGVGSGASLRTWREWFPRARLTGLDARRIHLDPPIANTTIEHGNQADPAVLHHLVRW
;
A
#
# COMPACT_ATOMS: atom_id res chain seq x y z
N MET A 1 -12.21 4.65 -5.84
CA MET A 1 -11.69 3.27 -6.02
C MET A 1 -10.20 3.30 -5.76
N GLU A 2 -9.74 2.34 -5.04
CA GLU A 2 -8.32 2.19 -4.75
C GLU A 2 -7.67 1.21 -5.71
N THR A 3 -6.46 1.54 -6.13
CA THR A 3 -5.61 0.66 -6.91
C THR A 3 -4.24 0.66 -6.28
N VAL A 4 -3.66 -0.49 -6.10
CA VAL A 4 -2.33 -0.65 -5.52
C VAL A 4 -1.39 -1.22 -6.57
N VAL A 5 -0.25 -0.55 -6.74
CA VAL A 5 0.80 -0.98 -7.66
C VAL A 5 2.08 -1.14 -6.87
N ALA A 6 2.69 -2.30 -6.93
CA ALA A 6 3.95 -2.57 -6.27
C ALA A 6 5.04 -2.79 -7.31
N THR A 7 6.18 -2.17 -7.11
CA THR A 7 7.33 -2.28 -8.01
C THR A 7 8.59 -2.57 -7.20
N GLY A 8 9.58 -3.11 -7.87
CA GLY A 8 10.85 -3.43 -7.27
C GLY A 8 11.29 -4.84 -7.56
N THR A 9 12.43 -5.19 -7.01
CA THR A 9 13.00 -6.51 -7.20
C THR A 9 12.51 -7.44 -6.12
N ARG A 10 11.98 -8.59 -6.52
CA ARG A 10 11.57 -9.61 -5.57
C ARG A 10 12.82 -10.23 -4.93
N GLY A 11 12.82 -10.32 -3.61
CA GLY A 11 13.85 -11.02 -2.89
C GLY A 11 13.82 -12.53 -3.13
N GLU A 12 14.96 -13.15 -3.02
CA GLU A 12 15.06 -14.61 -3.21
C GLU A 12 14.71 -15.38 -1.95
N ALA A 13 15.06 -14.83 -0.79
CA ALA A 13 14.79 -15.49 0.47
C ALA A 13 13.30 -15.51 0.78
N ARG A 14 12.85 -16.60 1.33
CA ARG A 14 11.48 -16.72 1.81
C ARG A 14 11.51 -16.83 3.31
N ARG A 15 10.64 -16.10 3.95
CA ARG A 15 10.47 -16.14 5.39
C ARG A 15 9.09 -16.65 5.70
N GLU A 16 8.95 -17.26 6.84
CA GLU A 16 7.63 -17.54 7.35
C GLU A 16 6.92 -16.23 7.63
N VAL A 17 5.67 -16.18 7.25
CA VAL A 17 4.80 -15.06 7.60
C VAL A 17 4.57 -15.14 9.10
N GLY A 18 4.71 -14.02 9.80
CA GLY A 18 4.47 -13.97 11.22
C GLY A 18 3.03 -14.31 11.59
N PRO A 19 2.70 -14.32 12.88
CA PRO A 19 1.37 -14.70 13.34
C PRO A 19 0.27 -13.76 12.89
N LEU A 20 0.60 -12.49 12.59
CA LEU A 20 -0.38 -11.55 12.05
C LEU A 20 -0.56 -11.79 10.57
N ASN A 21 -1.80 -11.95 10.14
CA ASN A 21 -2.12 -11.97 8.73
C ASN A 21 -2.48 -10.56 8.23
N LEU A 22 -2.46 -10.40 6.93
CA LEU A 22 -2.69 -9.10 6.31
C LEU A 22 -4.08 -8.55 6.62
N ASP A 23 -5.09 -9.41 6.65
CA ASP A 23 -6.44 -8.98 6.97
C ASP A 23 -6.54 -8.43 8.39
N ALA A 24 -5.89 -9.08 9.35
CA ALA A 24 -5.88 -8.60 10.73
C ALA A 24 -5.23 -7.22 10.84
N VAL A 25 -4.16 -6.98 10.10
CA VAL A 25 -3.52 -5.65 10.04
C VAL A 25 -4.48 -4.63 9.43
N GLY A 26 -5.19 -5.01 8.38
CA GLY A 26 -6.17 -4.15 7.75
C GLY A 26 -7.34 -3.80 8.65
N VAL A 27 -7.87 -4.77 9.38
CA VAL A 27 -8.94 -4.55 10.36
C VAL A 27 -8.47 -3.58 11.43
N HIS A 28 -7.26 -3.77 11.95
CA HIS A 28 -6.69 -2.89 12.96
C HIS A 28 -6.60 -1.44 12.48
N ASN A 29 -6.23 -1.23 11.24
CA ASN A 29 -6.09 0.10 10.65
C ASN A 29 -7.39 0.68 10.10
N GLY A 30 -8.44 -0.11 10.05
CA GLY A 30 -9.76 0.35 9.63
C GLY A 30 -9.93 0.50 8.11
N THR A 31 -9.13 -0.19 7.31
CA THR A 31 -9.29 -0.12 5.87
C THR A 31 -10.51 -0.92 5.41
N ASP A 32 -11.21 -0.39 4.40
CA ASP A 32 -12.35 -1.08 3.80
C ASP A 32 -11.92 -2.27 2.92
N LEU A 33 -10.62 -2.45 2.68
CA LEU A 33 -10.11 -3.63 1.98
C LEU A 33 -10.14 -4.88 2.84
N SER A 34 -10.31 -4.74 4.16
CA SER A 34 -10.36 -5.86 5.08
C SER A 34 -11.67 -6.66 4.97
N SER A 35 -11.75 -7.75 5.72
CA SER A 35 -12.95 -8.59 5.80
C SER A 35 -14.18 -7.85 6.33
N LEU A 36 -13.98 -6.72 6.99
CA LEU A 36 -15.09 -5.87 7.44
C LEU A 36 -15.60 -4.93 6.35
N GLY A 37 -14.99 -4.94 5.18
CA GLY A 37 -15.39 -4.13 4.04
C GLY A 37 -15.42 -4.96 2.77
N ARG A 38 -14.54 -4.65 1.81
CA ARG A 38 -14.52 -5.31 0.50
C ARG A 38 -13.86 -6.69 0.50
N ASP A 39 -13.25 -7.09 1.60
CA ASP A 39 -12.69 -8.40 1.80
C ASP A 39 -11.66 -8.82 0.74
N CYS A 40 -10.71 -7.95 0.47
CA CYS A 40 -9.69 -8.20 -0.55
C CYS A 40 -8.35 -8.68 0.03
N LEU A 41 -8.06 -8.38 1.29
CA LEU A 41 -6.70 -8.55 1.82
C LEU A 41 -6.29 -9.99 1.98
N SER A 42 -7.21 -10.86 2.38
CA SER A 42 -6.90 -12.28 2.52
C SER A 42 -6.48 -12.90 1.18
N SER A 43 -7.14 -12.48 0.09
CA SER A 43 -6.79 -12.95 -1.25
C SER A 43 -5.44 -12.40 -1.71
N CYS A 44 -5.11 -11.18 -1.30
CA CYS A 44 -3.86 -10.53 -1.69
C CYS A 44 -2.65 -11.07 -0.92
N GLU A 45 -2.86 -11.55 0.28
CA GLU A 45 -1.76 -11.91 1.17
C GLU A 45 -0.81 -12.92 0.55
N ARG A 46 -1.33 -13.94 -0.09
CA ARG A 46 -0.47 -14.98 -0.67
C ARG A 46 0.40 -14.46 -1.82
N PHE A 47 -0.02 -13.38 -2.47
CA PHE A 47 0.80 -12.73 -3.50
C PHE A 47 1.83 -11.80 -2.88
N PHE A 48 1.50 -11.17 -1.76
CA PHE A 48 2.35 -10.20 -1.10
C PHE A 48 3.31 -10.82 -0.08
N ALA A 49 2.96 -11.96 0.52
CA ALA A 49 3.78 -12.58 1.54
C ALA A 49 5.20 -12.87 1.07
N PRO A 50 5.45 -13.35 -0.16
CA PRO A 50 6.80 -13.61 -0.63
C PRO A 50 7.70 -12.38 -0.70
N VAL A 51 7.14 -11.18 -0.81
CA VAL A 51 7.90 -9.93 -0.93
C VAL A 51 7.77 -9.04 0.31
N ARG A 52 7.14 -9.55 1.35
CA ARG A 52 6.84 -8.76 2.56
C ARG A 52 8.04 -8.03 3.14
N ASP A 53 9.19 -8.70 3.18
CA ASP A 53 10.40 -8.15 3.78
C ASP A 53 11.34 -7.51 2.78
N ASP A 54 10.94 -7.44 1.52
CA ASP A 54 11.76 -6.83 0.48
C ASP A 54 11.63 -5.31 0.53
N ALA A 55 12.69 -4.65 0.08
CA ALA A 55 12.65 -3.21 -0.16
C ALA A 55 12.11 -2.97 -1.56
N PHE A 56 10.97 -2.31 -1.67
CA PHE A 56 10.35 -2.00 -2.95
C PHE A 56 9.49 -0.73 -2.84
N ASP A 57 9.05 -0.23 -3.98
CA ASP A 57 8.16 0.92 -4.04
C ASP A 57 6.73 0.45 -4.25
N LEU A 58 5.81 0.97 -3.45
CA LEU A 58 4.39 0.67 -3.57
C LEU A 58 3.63 1.97 -3.82
N LEU A 59 2.85 1.99 -4.87
CA LEU A 59 1.97 3.10 -5.20
C LEU A 59 0.52 2.69 -4.97
N GLU A 60 -0.19 3.49 -4.18
CA GLU A 60 -1.64 3.34 -4.01
C GLU A 60 -2.36 4.50 -4.66
N ILE A 61 -3.32 4.20 -5.49
CA ILE A 61 -4.17 5.20 -6.15
C ILE A 61 -5.50 5.25 -5.43
N GLY A 62 -5.84 6.41 -4.89
CA GLY A 62 -7.01 6.57 -4.04
C GLY A 62 -6.63 6.37 -2.57
N VAL A 63 -6.23 7.45 -1.90
CA VAL A 63 -5.73 7.38 -0.53
C VAL A 63 -6.86 7.41 0.51
N GLY A 64 -7.84 8.27 0.30
CA GLY A 64 -8.92 8.45 1.26
C GLY A 64 -8.43 8.85 2.64
N SER A 65 -8.80 8.08 3.65
CA SER A 65 -8.40 8.34 5.04
C SER A 65 -6.95 7.95 5.35
N GLY A 66 -6.31 7.21 4.45
CA GLY A 66 -4.97 6.67 4.68
C GLY A 66 -4.94 5.33 5.39
N ALA A 67 -6.08 4.73 5.68
CA ALA A 67 -6.14 3.46 6.40
C ALA A 67 -5.41 2.33 5.65
N SER A 68 -5.53 2.27 4.32
CA SER A 68 -4.82 1.28 3.53
C SER A 68 -3.31 1.54 3.53
N LEU A 69 -2.88 2.79 3.42
CA LEU A 69 -1.45 3.12 3.50
C LEU A 69 -0.85 2.74 4.84
N ARG A 70 -1.59 2.92 5.94
CA ARG A 70 -1.14 2.49 7.27
C ARG A 70 -1.02 0.97 7.33
N THR A 71 -1.93 0.27 6.68
CA THR A 71 -1.89 -1.19 6.57
C THR A 71 -0.64 -1.63 5.82
N TRP A 72 -0.35 -1.02 4.68
CA TRP A 72 0.86 -1.34 3.91
C TRP A 72 2.13 -1.00 4.68
N ARG A 73 2.15 0.12 5.41
CA ARG A 73 3.30 0.48 6.23
C ARG A 73 3.61 -0.58 7.27
N GLU A 74 2.60 -1.10 7.90
CA GLU A 74 2.76 -2.10 8.94
C GLU A 74 3.13 -3.48 8.36
N TRP A 75 2.50 -3.84 7.23
CA TRP A 75 2.73 -5.13 6.58
C TRP A 75 4.07 -5.21 5.85
N PHE A 76 4.48 -4.13 5.19
CA PHE A 76 5.71 -4.06 4.40
C PHE A 76 6.71 -3.12 5.06
N PRO A 77 7.49 -3.61 6.04
CA PRO A 77 8.33 -2.72 6.86
C PRO A 77 9.41 -1.98 6.07
N ARG A 78 9.84 -2.52 4.92
CA ARG A 78 10.92 -1.94 4.13
C ARG A 78 10.46 -1.28 2.84
N ALA A 79 9.17 -1.24 2.58
CA ALA A 79 8.65 -0.60 1.38
C ALA A 79 8.66 0.91 1.51
N ARG A 80 8.88 1.59 0.38
CA ARG A 80 8.64 3.01 0.25
C ARG A 80 7.25 3.19 -0.37
N LEU A 81 6.40 3.97 0.30
CA LEU A 81 5.01 4.11 -0.09
C LEU A 81 4.76 5.45 -0.74
N THR A 82 3.96 5.45 -1.77
CA THR A 82 3.45 6.68 -2.39
C THR A 82 1.94 6.52 -2.57
N GLY A 83 1.19 7.51 -2.11
CA GLY A 83 -0.25 7.58 -2.33
C GLY A 83 -0.58 8.70 -3.30
N LEU A 84 -1.43 8.43 -4.28
CA LEU A 84 -1.96 9.43 -5.21
C LEU A 84 -3.45 9.60 -4.96
N ASP A 85 -3.89 10.84 -4.81
CA ASP A 85 -5.32 11.13 -4.69
C ASP A 85 -5.66 12.39 -5.47
N ALA A 86 -6.84 12.42 -6.05
CA ALA A 86 -7.37 13.59 -6.76
C ALA A 86 -7.69 14.73 -5.80
N ARG A 87 -7.87 14.41 -4.53
CA ARG A 87 -8.07 15.41 -3.47
C ARG A 87 -6.76 15.64 -2.75
N ARG A 88 -6.62 16.81 -2.16
CA ARG A 88 -5.48 17.08 -1.28
C ARG A 88 -5.69 16.33 0.02
N ILE A 89 -4.78 15.42 0.31
CA ILE A 89 -4.84 14.56 1.50
C ILE A 89 -3.78 15.01 2.48
N HIS A 90 -4.16 15.19 3.72
CA HIS A 90 -3.24 15.42 4.82
C HIS A 90 -3.41 14.29 5.83
N LEU A 91 -2.35 13.53 6.04
CA LEU A 91 -2.36 12.42 6.98
C LEU A 91 -1.87 12.87 8.35
N ASP A 92 -2.69 12.67 9.37
CA ASP A 92 -2.36 12.99 10.75
C ASP A 92 -2.75 11.81 11.64
N PRO A 93 -1.77 11.14 12.28
CA PRO A 93 -0.33 11.41 12.18
C PRO A 93 0.25 11.02 10.82
N PRO A 94 1.43 11.59 10.46
CA PRO A 94 2.12 11.21 9.23
C PRO A 94 2.53 9.73 9.26
N ILE A 95 2.66 9.14 8.09
CA ILE A 95 3.12 7.76 7.93
C ILE A 95 4.59 7.78 7.52
N ALA A 96 5.41 7.00 8.21
CA ALA A 96 6.84 6.93 7.93
C ALA A 96 7.12 6.42 6.51
N ASN A 97 8.16 6.98 5.87
CA ASN A 97 8.62 6.58 4.53
C ASN A 97 7.48 6.54 3.50
N THR A 98 6.63 7.55 3.56
CA THR A 98 5.41 7.64 2.74
C THR A 98 5.26 9.04 2.20
N THR A 99 4.99 9.13 0.90
CA THR A 99 4.75 10.39 0.20
C THR A 99 3.31 10.43 -0.30
N ILE A 100 2.64 11.56 -0.14
CA ILE A 100 1.30 11.77 -0.69
C ILE A 100 1.39 12.76 -1.84
N GLU A 101 0.93 12.32 -3.00
CA GLU A 101 0.88 13.13 -4.20
C GLU A 101 -0.56 13.50 -4.52
N HIS A 102 -0.75 14.74 -4.94
CA HIS A 102 -2.04 15.23 -5.38
C HIS A 102 -2.05 15.24 -6.91
N GLY A 103 -3.02 14.56 -7.50
CA GLY A 103 -3.11 14.53 -8.95
C GLY A 103 -4.23 13.62 -9.45
N ASN A 104 -4.49 13.72 -10.73
CA ASN A 104 -5.53 12.96 -11.40
C ASN A 104 -4.93 11.68 -11.99
N GLN A 105 -5.41 10.53 -11.54
CA GLN A 105 -4.95 9.22 -12.04
C GLN A 105 -5.22 9.02 -13.52
N ALA A 106 -6.16 9.76 -14.10
CA ALA A 106 -6.46 9.69 -15.53
C ALA A 106 -5.49 10.48 -16.38
N ASP A 107 -4.61 11.29 -15.77
CA ASP A 107 -3.60 12.06 -16.48
C ASP A 107 -2.34 11.21 -16.68
N PRO A 108 -2.01 10.82 -17.93
CA PRO A 108 -0.82 10.00 -18.18
C PRO A 108 0.48 10.63 -17.68
N ALA A 109 0.59 11.95 -17.68
CA ALA A 109 1.79 12.63 -17.23
C ALA A 109 2.01 12.43 -15.73
N VAL A 110 0.93 12.43 -14.93
CA VAL A 110 1.00 12.19 -13.50
C VAL A 110 1.49 10.78 -13.22
N LEU A 111 0.87 9.79 -13.86
CA LEU A 111 1.26 8.38 -13.67
C LEU A 111 2.69 8.13 -14.14
N HIS A 112 3.05 8.70 -15.28
CA HIS A 112 4.41 8.55 -15.81
C HIS A 112 5.45 9.09 -14.83
N HIS A 113 5.16 10.22 -14.21
CA HIS A 113 6.04 10.82 -13.20
C HIS A 113 6.21 9.91 -11.98
N LEU A 114 5.11 9.31 -11.51
CA LEU A 114 5.12 8.51 -10.30
C LEU A 114 5.72 7.12 -10.48
N VAL A 115 5.56 6.53 -11.66
CA VAL A 115 6.00 5.15 -11.93
C VAL A 115 7.27 5.09 -12.77
N ARG A 116 7.99 6.17 -12.83
CA ARG A 116 9.25 6.23 -13.57
C ARG A 116 10.36 5.56 -12.76
N TRP A 117 10.93 4.50 -13.28
CA TRP A 117 12.03 3.75 -12.70
C TRP A 117 12.90 3.08 -13.75
#